data_2ea564279bad39ab29671285572b3eb8
#
_entry.id   2ea564279bad39ab29671285572b3eb8
#
_cell.length_a   1.000
_cell.length_b   1.000
_cell.length_c   1.000
_cell.angle_alpha   90.00
_cell.angle_beta   90.00
_cell.angle_gamma   90.00
#
_symmetry.space_group_name_H-M   'P 1'
#
loop_
_entity.id
_entity.type
_entity.pdbx_description
1 polymer ?
#
loop_
_entity_poly.entity_id
_entity_poly.type
_entity_poly.pdbx_seq_one_letter_code
_entity_poly.pdbx_strand_id
1 'polypeptide(L)'
;VLDENQNYVGMFSRRNLMRAEKKKLILVDHNEKSQAVSNIDEAEILEIIDHHRLGSLETMSPVYFRNQPLGCTSTIIYQMYLEKGITITSQMAGLMCAAILSDTLMFRSPTCTQLDREAALRLAEIAEVKVEELASAMFQAGSNFDNKTEEEILNQDFKIFHAGDVSFGVAQISAMGRTELDKVQERIEPKLEQMMGEKQIQMIFVMLTDILNESTYLIYRGADASQLVAAAYNCEPSDQGIMLENVVSRKKQLIPALINTLAERKM
;
A
#
# COMPACT_ATOMS: atom_id res chain seq x y z
N VAL A 1 20.11 -19.53 31.38
CA VAL A 1 19.50 -18.29 30.86
C VAL A 1 19.14 -17.41 32.03
N LEU A 2 19.51 -16.16 31.92
CA LEU A 2 19.17 -15.11 32.87
C LEU A 2 18.26 -14.09 32.18
N ASP A 3 17.37 -13.43 32.91
CA ASP A 3 16.61 -12.28 32.42
C ASP A 3 17.47 -10.99 32.45
N GLU A 4 16.86 -9.87 32.03
CA GLU A 4 17.52 -8.55 32.02
C GLU A 4 17.98 -8.09 33.41
N ASN A 5 17.39 -8.62 34.48
CA ASN A 5 17.71 -8.33 35.85
C ASN A 5 18.69 -9.34 36.47
N GLN A 6 19.32 -10.21 35.66
CA GLN A 6 20.23 -11.27 36.07
C GLN A 6 19.59 -12.38 36.94
N ASN A 7 18.27 -12.53 36.92
CA ASN A 7 17.60 -13.64 37.60
C ASN A 7 17.65 -14.90 36.77
N TYR A 8 17.81 -16.06 37.38
CA TYR A 8 17.76 -17.33 36.71
C TYR A 8 16.34 -17.63 36.21
N VAL A 9 16.21 -17.76 34.86
CA VAL A 9 14.95 -18.04 34.20
C VAL A 9 14.83 -19.51 33.79
N GLY A 10 15.97 -20.17 33.52
CA GLY A 10 15.97 -21.56 33.10
C GLY A 10 17.28 -22.01 32.48
N MET A 11 17.31 -23.28 32.10
CA MET A 11 18.46 -23.89 31.43
C MET A 11 18.13 -24.18 29.96
N PHE A 12 19.06 -23.85 29.09
CA PHE A 12 18.94 -24.02 27.65
C PHE A 12 20.02 -24.98 27.15
N SER A 13 19.64 -25.96 26.37
CA SER A 13 20.54 -26.95 25.80
C SER A 13 20.45 -26.93 24.27
N ARG A 14 21.47 -27.48 23.60
CA ARG A 14 21.46 -27.70 22.15
C ARG A 14 20.22 -28.48 21.66
N ARG A 15 19.71 -29.41 22.49
CA ARG A 15 18.53 -30.20 22.19
C ARG A 15 17.25 -29.32 22.19
N ASN A 16 17.19 -28.32 23.09
CA ASN A 16 16.08 -27.37 23.14
C ASN A 16 16.07 -26.49 21.87
N LEU A 17 17.25 -26.03 21.44
CA LEU A 17 17.40 -25.26 20.20
C LEU A 17 16.91 -26.05 18.98
N MET A 18 17.31 -27.32 18.85
CA MET A 18 16.92 -28.18 17.74
C MET A 18 15.44 -28.59 17.74
N ARG A 19 14.74 -28.39 18.88
CA ARG A 19 13.32 -28.70 19.05
C ARG A 19 12.46 -27.44 19.22
N ALA A 20 13.03 -26.26 19.02
CA ALA A 20 12.28 -25.01 19.09
C ALA A 20 11.14 -25.07 18.07
N GLU A 21 9.92 -24.91 18.55
CA GLU A 21 8.75 -24.77 17.70
C GLU A 21 8.78 -23.42 16.99
N LYS A 22 8.59 -23.46 15.68
CA LYS A 22 8.49 -22.25 14.88
C LYS A 22 7.22 -21.47 15.25
N LYS A 23 7.30 -20.14 15.23
CA LYS A 23 6.10 -19.31 15.35
C LYS A 23 5.23 -19.51 14.11
N LYS A 24 3.94 -19.72 14.33
CA LYS A 24 2.94 -19.92 13.27
C LYS A 24 2.38 -18.56 12.86
N LEU A 25 2.34 -18.28 11.57
CA LEU A 25 1.90 -17.01 11.02
C LEU A 25 0.79 -17.21 9.98
N ILE A 26 -0.14 -16.28 9.97
CA ILE A 26 -1.08 -16.04 8.88
C ILE A 26 -0.72 -14.67 8.30
N LEU A 27 -0.43 -14.62 7.00
CA LEU A 27 -0.13 -13.38 6.31
C LEU A 27 -1.42 -12.83 5.69
N VAL A 28 -1.68 -11.56 5.93
CA VAL A 28 -2.84 -10.87 5.42
C VAL A 28 -2.40 -9.61 4.72
N ASP A 29 -2.88 -9.37 3.49
CA ASP A 29 -2.63 -8.19 2.68
C ASP A 29 -1.18 -8.05 2.17
N HIS A 30 -0.40 -9.11 2.21
CA HIS A 30 0.92 -9.18 1.60
C HIS A 30 1.38 -10.63 1.39
N ASN A 31 2.21 -10.84 0.36
CA ASN A 31 2.85 -12.11 0.06
C ASN A 31 4.31 -11.93 -0.39
N GLU A 32 4.93 -10.81 -0.03
CA GLU A 32 6.33 -10.51 -0.31
C GLU A 32 7.15 -10.44 1.00
N LYS A 33 8.34 -11.06 0.99
CA LYS A 33 9.25 -11.08 2.15
C LYS A 33 9.64 -9.67 2.62
N SER A 34 9.80 -8.73 1.69
CA SER A 34 10.14 -7.34 1.96
C SER A 34 9.05 -6.56 2.74
N GLN A 35 7.82 -7.04 2.72
CA GLN A 35 6.69 -6.46 3.42
C GLN A 35 6.34 -7.20 4.72
N ALA A 36 6.96 -8.34 4.96
CA ALA A 36 6.71 -9.18 6.11
C ALA A 36 7.53 -8.76 7.33
N VAL A 37 7.20 -9.31 8.48
CA VAL A 37 7.95 -9.12 9.72
C VAL A 37 9.39 -9.64 9.57
N SER A 38 10.32 -9.04 10.32
CA SER A 38 11.70 -9.49 10.36
C SER A 38 11.79 -10.97 10.77
N ASN A 39 12.75 -11.70 10.19
CA ASN A 39 12.98 -13.11 10.44
C ASN A 39 11.81 -14.04 10.08
N ILE A 40 10.99 -13.67 9.09
CA ILE A 40 9.87 -14.51 8.62
C ILE A 40 10.30 -15.91 8.20
N ASP A 41 11.55 -16.10 7.76
CA ASP A 41 12.12 -17.40 7.38
C ASP A 41 12.22 -18.40 8.56
N GLU A 42 12.24 -17.88 9.80
CA GLU A 42 12.24 -18.68 11.02
C GLU A 42 10.84 -19.11 11.45
N ALA A 43 9.79 -18.57 10.82
CA ALA A 43 8.41 -18.89 11.11
C ALA A 43 7.86 -20.05 10.26
N GLU A 44 6.71 -20.56 10.63
CA GLU A 44 5.87 -21.46 9.84
C GLU A 44 4.67 -20.67 9.33
N ILE A 45 4.61 -20.46 8.01
CA ILE A 45 3.45 -19.78 7.39
C ILE A 45 2.36 -20.81 7.19
N LEU A 46 1.20 -20.59 7.79
CA LEU A 46 0.02 -21.44 7.67
C LEU A 46 -0.90 -21.02 6.55
N GLU A 47 -1.15 -19.72 6.46
CA GLU A 47 -2.11 -19.15 5.50
C GLU A 47 -1.57 -17.83 4.92
N ILE A 48 -1.92 -17.56 3.67
CA ILE A 48 -1.71 -16.28 3.00
C ILE A 48 -3.04 -15.86 2.38
N ILE A 49 -3.53 -14.69 2.76
CA ILE A 49 -4.79 -14.12 2.25
C ILE A 49 -4.45 -12.74 1.70
N ASP A 50 -4.57 -12.56 0.38
CA ASP A 50 -4.05 -11.37 -0.28
C ASP A 50 -4.80 -11.04 -1.58
N HIS A 51 -4.67 -9.80 -2.05
CA HIS A 51 -5.20 -9.31 -3.32
C HIS A 51 -4.11 -8.73 -4.25
N HIS A 52 -2.87 -8.74 -3.80
CA HIS A 52 -1.72 -8.24 -4.56
C HIS A 52 -1.24 -9.25 -5.61
N ARG A 53 -0.32 -8.81 -6.48
CA ARG A 53 0.43 -9.71 -7.35
C ARG A 53 1.18 -10.76 -6.53
N LEU A 54 1.48 -11.88 -7.15
CA LEU A 54 2.32 -12.88 -6.51
C LEU A 54 3.72 -12.33 -6.28
N GLY A 55 4.18 -12.42 -5.05
CA GLY A 55 5.53 -12.05 -4.62
C GLY A 55 6.50 -13.23 -4.67
N SER A 56 7.64 -13.06 -4.00
CA SER A 56 8.75 -14.02 -3.96
C SER A 56 8.82 -14.82 -2.66
N LEU A 57 7.73 -14.93 -1.92
CA LEU A 57 7.72 -15.67 -0.67
C LEU A 57 7.74 -17.17 -0.94
N GLU A 58 8.73 -17.87 -0.37
CA GLU A 58 8.85 -19.31 -0.45
C GLU A 58 8.47 -19.95 0.89
N THR A 59 7.81 -21.10 0.85
CA THR A 59 7.41 -21.86 2.03
C THR A 59 7.94 -23.28 1.97
N MET A 60 8.34 -23.84 3.12
CA MET A 60 8.85 -25.22 3.21
C MET A 60 7.72 -26.26 3.23
N SER A 61 6.52 -25.88 3.59
CA SER A 61 5.35 -26.73 3.70
C SER A 61 4.20 -26.19 2.84
N PRO A 62 3.23 -27.03 2.44
CA PRO A 62 2.02 -26.57 1.81
C PRO A 62 1.28 -25.56 2.71
N VAL A 63 0.81 -24.46 2.10
CA VAL A 63 0.05 -23.40 2.80
C VAL A 63 -1.33 -23.24 2.19
N TYR A 64 -2.28 -22.79 2.98
CA TYR A 64 -3.53 -22.28 2.43
C TYR A 64 -3.26 -20.92 1.81
N PHE A 65 -3.41 -20.82 0.48
CA PHE A 65 -3.14 -19.58 -0.25
C PHE A 65 -4.40 -19.12 -0.98
N ARG A 66 -4.95 -17.98 -0.54
CA ARG A 66 -6.12 -17.36 -1.17
C ARG A 66 -5.74 -15.98 -1.67
N ASN A 67 -5.56 -15.87 -2.97
CA ASN A 67 -5.29 -14.60 -3.66
C ASN A 67 -6.36 -14.38 -4.72
N GLN A 68 -6.96 -13.19 -4.73
CA GLN A 68 -8.01 -12.82 -5.67
C GLN A 68 -7.77 -11.39 -6.18
N PRO A 69 -8.00 -11.10 -7.48
CA PRO A 69 -7.81 -9.78 -8.06
C PRO A 69 -8.97 -8.83 -7.72
N LEU A 70 -9.15 -8.56 -6.42
CA LEU A 70 -10.13 -7.66 -5.85
C LEU A 70 -9.49 -6.32 -5.47
N GLY A 71 -10.30 -5.34 -5.13
CA GLY A 71 -9.84 -4.02 -4.71
C GLY A 71 -9.21 -3.99 -3.32
N CYS A 72 -9.61 -4.93 -2.43
CA CYS A 72 -9.17 -4.98 -1.04
C CYS A 72 -9.17 -6.41 -0.50
N THR A 73 -8.19 -6.75 0.32
CA THR A 73 -8.15 -8.03 1.03
C THR A 73 -9.34 -8.21 1.98
N SER A 74 -9.89 -7.13 2.55
CA SER A 74 -11.08 -7.23 3.40
C SER A 74 -12.31 -7.74 2.66
N THR A 75 -12.39 -7.59 1.34
CA THR A 75 -13.44 -8.22 0.52
C THR A 75 -13.29 -9.74 0.52
N ILE A 76 -12.07 -10.25 0.46
CA ILE A 76 -11.79 -11.69 0.57
C ILE A 76 -12.20 -12.22 1.97
N ILE A 77 -11.82 -11.48 3.01
CA ILE A 77 -12.18 -11.84 4.40
C ILE A 77 -13.70 -11.85 4.57
N TYR A 78 -14.43 -10.87 4.02
CA TYR A 78 -15.89 -10.86 4.03
C TYR A 78 -16.48 -12.12 3.37
N GLN A 79 -15.97 -12.52 2.20
CA GLN A 79 -16.38 -13.75 1.54
C GLN A 79 -16.12 -14.99 2.42
N MET A 80 -14.96 -15.03 3.12
CA MET A 80 -14.63 -16.13 4.04
C MET A 80 -15.61 -16.22 5.23
N TYR A 81 -16.08 -15.07 5.74
CA TYR A 81 -17.14 -15.04 6.75
C TYR A 81 -18.44 -15.69 6.23
N LEU A 82 -18.84 -15.32 5.01
CA LEU A 82 -20.05 -15.88 4.38
C LEU A 82 -19.91 -17.39 4.12
N GLU A 83 -18.79 -17.83 3.57
CA GLU A 83 -18.48 -19.23 3.27
C GLU A 83 -18.53 -20.11 4.53
N LYS A 84 -18.08 -19.58 5.66
CA LYS A 84 -18.04 -20.28 6.94
C LYS A 84 -19.33 -20.12 7.76
N GLY A 85 -20.28 -19.31 7.31
CA GLY A 85 -21.51 -19.01 8.04
C GLY A 85 -21.28 -18.31 9.38
N ILE A 86 -20.19 -17.54 9.51
CA ILE A 86 -19.85 -16.84 10.75
C ILE A 86 -20.51 -15.46 10.75
N THR A 87 -21.20 -15.12 11.83
CA THR A 87 -21.83 -13.81 11.99
C THR A 87 -20.75 -12.73 12.17
N ILE A 88 -20.83 -11.66 11.38
CA ILE A 88 -19.94 -10.51 11.46
C ILE A 88 -20.49 -9.55 12.51
N THR A 89 -19.65 -9.13 13.46
CA THR A 89 -20.03 -8.10 14.44
C THR A 89 -20.05 -6.72 13.79
N SER A 90 -20.87 -5.79 14.30
CA SER A 90 -20.94 -4.40 13.80
C SER A 90 -19.57 -3.71 13.79
N GLN A 91 -18.74 -3.90 14.81
CA GLN A 91 -17.39 -3.36 14.87
C GLN A 91 -16.49 -3.91 13.75
N MET A 92 -16.49 -5.23 13.54
CA MET A 92 -15.70 -5.86 12.47
C MET A 92 -16.19 -5.43 11.09
N ALA A 93 -17.50 -5.32 10.93
CA ALA A 93 -18.10 -4.83 9.68
C ALA A 93 -17.66 -3.41 9.37
N GLY A 94 -17.67 -2.51 10.36
CA GLY A 94 -17.19 -1.13 10.21
C GLY A 94 -15.71 -1.05 9.79
N LEU A 95 -14.85 -1.86 10.43
CA LEU A 95 -13.42 -1.92 10.08
C LEU A 95 -13.19 -2.45 8.66
N MET A 96 -13.84 -3.55 8.29
CA MET A 96 -13.72 -4.10 6.93
C MET A 96 -14.30 -3.15 5.87
N CYS A 97 -15.42 -2.49 6.15
CA CYS A 97 -15.99 -1.46 5.28
C CYS A 97 -14.99 -0.31 5.07
N ALA A 98 -14.43 0.24 6.15
CA ALA A 98 -13.42 1.29 6.08
C ALA A 98 -12.19 0.88 5.25
N ALA A 99 -11.69 -0.35 5.42
CA ALA A 99 -10.57 -0.88 4.65
C ALA A 99 -10.90 -0.93 3.13
N ILE A 100 -12.09 -1.43 2.76
CA ILE A 100 -12.51 -1.48 1.36
C ILE A 100 -12.63 -0.07 0.78
N LEU A 101 -13.21 0.88 1.50
CA LEU A 101 -13.34 2.28 1.06
C LEU A 101 -11.98 2.94 0.89
N SER A 102 -11.02 2.64 1.77
CA SER A 102 -9.64 3.12 1.69
C SER A 102 -8.95 2.64 0.43
N ASP A 103 -8.86 1.32 0.23
CA ASP A 103 -8.12 0.71 -0.87
C ASP A 103 -8.74 1.00 -2.24
N THR A 104 -10.06 1.16 -2.27
CA THR A 104 -10.80 1.45 -3.51
C THR A 104 -11.00 2.95 -3.75
N LEU A 105 -10.46 3.81 -2.89
CA LEU A 105 -10.69 5.27 -2.94
C LEU A 105 -12.18 5.59 -3.06
N MET A 106 -12.99 5.05 -2.14
CA MET A 106 -14.45 5.17 -2.18
C MET A 106 -15.01 4.76 -3.55
N PHE A 107 -14.57 3.59 -4.03
CA PHE A 107 -14.98 2.96 -5.31
C PHE A 107 -14.50 3.66 -6.59
N ARG A 108 -13.60 4.64 -6.51
CA ARG A 108 -13.06 5.38 -7.66
C ARG A 108 -11.80 4.75 -8.25
N SER A 109 -11.12 3.91 -7.47
CA SER A 109 -9.93 3.22 -7.95
C SER A 109 -10.27 2.23 -9.07
N PRO A 110 -9.47 2.15 -10.14
CA PRO A 110 -9.62 1.11 -11.17
C PRO A 110 -9.34 -0.30 -10.64
N THR A 111 -8.88 -0.44 -9.40
CA THR A 111 -8.77 -1.73 -8.71
C THR A 111 -10.11 -2.21 -8.16
N CYS A 112 -11.06 -1.31 -7.95
CA CYS A 112 -12.37 -1.61 -7.39
C CYS A 112 -13.17 -2.51 -8.31
N THR A 113 -13.68 -3.60 -7.75
CA THR A 113 -14.57 -4.54 -8.45
C THR A 113 -16.01 -4.38 -7.95
N GLN A 114 -16.94 -5.01 -8.66
CA GLN A 114 -18.34 -5.07 -8.23
C GLN A 114 -18.48 -5.78 -6.86
N LEU A 115 -17.66 -6.81 -6.61
CA LEU A 115 -17.66 -7.53 -5.33
C LEU A 115 -17.21 -6.65 -4.17
N ASP A 116 -16.26 -5.72 -4.39
CA ASP A 116 -15.83 -4.77 -3.36
C ASP A 116 -16.99 -3.82 -3.00
N ARG A 117 -17.72 -3.31 -4.00
CA ARG A 117 -18.88 -2.45 -3.76
C ARG A 117 -19.97 -3.15 -2.96
N GLU A 118 -20.34 -4.37 -3.38
CA GLU A 118 -21.37 -5.16 -2.72
C GLU A 118 -20.97 -5.51 -1.28
N ALA A 119 -19.70 -5.90 -1.06
CA ALA A 119 -19.18 -6.19 0.26
C ALA A 119 -19.22 -4.94 1.17
N ALA A 120 -18.74 -3.80 0.69
CA ALA A 120 -18.73 -2.56 1.46
C ALA A 120 -20.14 -2.10 1.85
N LEU A 121 -21.10 -2.15 0.93
CA LEU A 121 -22.50 -1.78 1.20
C LEU A 121 -23.14 -2.70 2.25
N ARG A 122 -22.93 -4.01 2.14
CA ARG A 122 -23.44 -4.97 3.13
C ARG A 122 -22.77 -4.82 4.50
N LEU A 123 -21.48 -4.55 4.52
CA LEU A 123 -20.74 -4.29 5.75
C LEU A 123 -21.20 -2.97 6.41
N ALA A 124 -21.50 -1.94 5.63
CA ALA A 124 -22.03 -0.67 6.11
C ALA A 124 -23.42 -0.85 6.76
N GLU A 125 -24.30 -1.69 6.17
CA GLU A 125 -25.59 -2.05 6.76
C GLU A 125 -25.41 -2.74 8.13
N ILE A 126 -24.48 -3.73 8.24
CA ILE A 126 -24.20 -4.44 9.51
C ILE A 126 -23.60 -3.50 10.56
N ALA A 127 -22.77 -2.55 10.13
CA ALA A 127 -22.12 -1.58 11.00
C ALA A 127 -23.03 -0.40 11.38
N GLU A 128 -24.20 -0.27 10.73
CA GLU A 128 -25.13 0.85 10.88
C GLU A 128 -24.47 2.22 10.57
N VAL A 129 -23.62 2.26 9.53
CA VAL A 129 -22.92 3.48 9.08
C VAL A 129 -23.29 3.81 7.64
N LYS A 130 -23.17 5.11 7.29
CA LYS A 130 -23.29 5.55 5.90
C LYS A 130 -21.91 5.57 5.25
N VAL A 131 -21.80 4.99 4.09
CA VAL A 131 -20.53 4.85 3.34
C VAL A 131 -19.87 6.20 3.11
N GLU A 132 -20.65 7.22 2.70
CA GLU A 132 -20.14 8.55 2.40
C GLU A 132 -19.62 9.27 3.66
N GLU A 133 -20.34 9.14 4.78
CA GLU A 133 -19.94 9.76 6.05
C GLU A 133 -18.67 9.09 6.60
N LEU A 134 -18.60 7.74 6.56
CA LEU A 134 -17.43 6.99 6.98
C LEU A 134 -16.20 7.31 6.11
N ALA A 135 -16.37 7.31 4.78
CA ALA A 135 -15.30 7.63 3.85
C ALA A 135 -14.80 9.07 4.06
N SER A 136 -15.71 10.03 4.17
CA SER A 136 -15.35 11.44 4.42
C SER A 136 -14.55 11.61 5.70
N ALA A 137 -15.04 11.04 6.81
CA ALA A 137 -14.36 11.12 8.10
C ALA A 137 -12.98 10.46 8.07
N MET A 138 -12.87 9.29 7.44
CA MET A 138 -11.62 8.54 7.32
C MET A 138 -10.58 9.30 6.48
N PHE A 139 -10.97 9.78 5.30
CA PHE A 139 -10.05 10.52 4.42
C PHE A 139 -9.66 11.88 5.03
N GLN A 140 -10.57 12.59 5.68
CA GLN A 140 -10.22 13.81 6.42
C GLN A 140 -9.23 13.55 7.55
N ALA A 141 -9.44 12.48 8.32
CA ALA A 141 -8.49 12.10 9.37
C ALA A 141 -7.13 11.70 8.79
N GLY A 142 -7.11 11.01 7.65
CA GLY A 142 -5.88 10.60 6.95
C GLY A 142 -5.13 11.76 6.29
N SER A 143 -5.84 12.78 5.83
CA SER A 143 -5.30 13.98 5.19
C SER A 143 -4.94 15.10 6.17
N ASN A 144 -5.04 14.85 7.48
CA ASN A 144 -4.51 15.79 8.46
C ASN A 144 -2.97 15.65 8.52
N PHE A 145 -2.30 16.50 7.75
CA PHE A 145 -0.83 16.53 7.64
C PHE A 145 -0.17 17.54 8.59
N ASP A 146 -0.96 18.34 9.34
CA ASP A 146 -0.45 19.46 10.16
C ASP A 146 0.53 19.00 11.26
N ASN A 147 0.29 17.82 11.82
CA ASN A 147 1.11 17.25 12.91
C ASN A 147 2.16 16.25 12.42
N LYS A 148 2.36 16.10 11.10
CA LYS A 148 3.34 15.18 10.51
C LYS A 148 4.52 15.94 9.96
N THR A 149 5.71 15.38 10.10
CA THR A 149 6.90 15.87 9.41
C THR A 149 6.83 15.52 7.91
N GLU A 150 7.61 16.20 7.11
CA GLU A 150 7.70 15.96 5.66
C GLU A 150 8.13 14.51 5.36
N GLU A 151 9.04 13.98 6.19
CA GLU A 151 9.50 12.60 6.08
C GLU A 151 8.40 11.59 6.42
N GLU A 152 7.62 11.83 7.46
CA GLU A 152 6.46 10.99 7.80
C GLU A 152 5.41 11.00 6.71
N ILE A 153 5.13 12.16 6.09
CA ILE A 153 4.17 12.30 4.99
C ILE A 153 4.65 11.49 3.78
N LEU A 154 5.91 11.65 3.37
CA LEU A 154 6.48 10.97 2.21
C LEU A 154 6.58 9.46 2.41
N ASN A 155 6.91 8.98 3.62
CA ASN A 155 7.04 7.56 3.93
C ASN A 155 5.70 6.87 4.23
N GLN A 156 4.60 7.58 4.38
CA GLN A 156 3.30 7.00 4.74
C GLN A 156 2.84 5.92 3.74
N ASP A 157 3.02 6.16 2.45
CA ASP A 157 2.79 5.17 1.39
C ASP A 157 3.86 5.30 0.29
N PHE A 158 5.10 5.00 0.65
CA PHE A 158 6.25 5.02 -0.23
C PHE A 158 6.68 3.61 -0.60
N LYS A 159 6.91 3.36 -1.90
CA LYS A 159 7.41 2.08 -2.41
C LYS A 159 8.53 2.30 -3.42
N ILE A 160 9.55 1.44 -3.38
CA ILE A 160 10.65 1.41 -4.35
C ILE A 160 10.37 0.35 -5.40
N PHE A 161 10.66 0.70 -6.65
CA PHE A 161 10.51 -0.16 -7.81
C PHE A 161 11.80 -0.25 -8.60
N HIS A 162 11.99 -1.35 -9.31
CA HIS A 162 13.14 -1.60 -10.15
C HIS A 162 12.69 -1.99 -11.56
N ALA A 163 13.29 -1.37 -12.56
CA ALA A 163 13.09 -1.68 -13.97
C ALA A 163 14.46 -1.82 -14.64
N GLY A 164 15.00 -3.04 -14.64
CA GLY A 164 16.40 -3.31 -15.01
C GLY A 164 17.36 -2.61 -14.05
N ASP A 165 18.24 -1.74 -14.57
CA ASP A 165 19.23 -1.00 -13.77
C ASP A 165 18.69 0.32 -13.18
N VAL A 166 17.41 0.63 -13.46
CA VAL A 166 16.78 1.86 -12.98
C VAL A 166 16.00 1.55 -11.70
N SER A 167 16.32 2.28 -10.62
CA SER A 167 15.58 2.26 -9.36
C SER A 167 14.84 3.58 -9.16
N PHE A 168 13.57 3.51 -8.80
CA PHE A 168 12.77 4.69 -8.52
C PHE A 168 11.79 4.49 -7.38
N GLY A 169 11.55 5.56 -6.64
CA GLY A 169 10.57 5.58 -5.55
C GLY A 169 9.27 6.23 -5.98
N VAL A 170 8.15 5.74 -5.46
CA VAL A 170 6.84 6.35 -5.65
C VAL A 170 6.13 6.49 -4.31
N ALA A 171 5.85 7.74 -3.92
CA ALA A 171 4.95 8.06 -2.82
C ALA A 171 3.55 8.35 -3.37
N GLN A 172 2.50 7.99 -2.62
CA GLN A 172 1.14 8.42 -2.91
C GLN A 172 0.53 9.07 -1.68
N ILE A 173 0.03 10.30 -1.87
CA ILE A 173 -0.62 11.12 -0.85
C ILE A 173 -1.98 11.48 -1.40
N SER A 174 -3.05 11.11 -0.69
CA SER A 174 -4.42 11.30 -1.13
C SER A 174 -5.18 12.20 -0.17
N ALA A 175 -5.98 13.11 -0.70
CA ALA A 175 -6.89 13.96 0.08
C ALA A 175 -8.22 14.16 -0.65
N MET A 176 -9.21 14.67 0.08
CA MET A 176 -10.56 14.96 -0.43
C MET A 176 -10.66 16.33 -1.14
N GLY A 177 -9.55 16.83 -1.67
CA GLY A 177 -9.51 18.07 -2.42
C GLY A 177 -8.11 18.63 -2.59
N ARG A 178 -7.96 19.54 -3.55
CA ARG A 178 -6.67 20.08 -3.98
C ARG A 178 -6.01 20.98 -2.93
N THR A 179 -6.78 21.76 -2.19
CA THR A 179 -6.25 22.77 -1.24
C THR A 179 -5.32 22.17 -0.18
N GLU A 180 -5.64 20.98 0.33
CA GLU A 180 -4.79 20.28 1.30
C GLU A 180 -3.53 19.75 0.64
N LEU A 181 -3.65 19.24 -0.57
CA LEU A 181 -2.51 18.73 -1.36
C LEU A 181 -1.53 19.84 -1.75
N ASP A 182 -2.00 21.05 -2.03
CA ASP A 182 -1.14 22.18 -2.34
C ASP A 182 -0.25 22.57 -1.15
N LYS A 183 -0.80 22.59 0.06
CA LYS A 183 -0.03 22.82 1.29
C LYS A 183 1.01 21.72 1.52
N VAL A 184 0.63 20.48 1.27
CA VAL A 184 1.54 19.34 1.38
C VAL A 184 2.65 19.44 0.35
N GLN A 185 2.33 19.82 -0.90
CA GLN A 185 3.30 20.01 -1.97
C GLN A 185 4.41 20.99 -1.55
N GLU A 186 4.04 22.18 -1.09
CA GLU A 186 4.98 23.22 -0.66
C GLU A 186 5.96 22.71 0.41
N ARG A 187 5.49 21.85 1.31
CA ARG A 187 6.29 21.28 2.39
C ARG A 187 7.25 20.18 1.93
N ILE A 188 6.75 19.23 1.12
CA ILE A 188 7.52 18.02 0.77
C ILE A 188 8.47 18.23 -0.41
N GLU A 189 8.14 19.11 -1.34
CA GLU A 189 8.90 19.30 -2.58
C GLU A 189 10.39 19.60 -2.35
N PRO A 190 10.78 20.46 -1.38
CA PRO A 190 12.18 20.71 -1.07
C PRO A 190 12.96 19.51 -0.50
N LYS A 191 12.24 18.46 -0.05
CA LYS A 191 12.85 17.27 0.57
C LYS A 191 13.09 16.11 -0.39
N LEU A 192 12.57 16.18 -1.62
CA LEU A 192 12.59 15.06 -2.54
C LEU A 192 14.01 14.65 -2.97
N GLU A 193 14.90 15.61 -3.23
CA GLU A 193 16.28 15.32 -3.60
C GLU A 193 17.07 14.67 -2.45
N GLN A 194 16.87 15.15 -1.22
CA GLN A 194 17.46 14.55 -0.03
C GLN A 194 17.00 13.10 0.11
N MET A 195 15.69 12.85 -0.01
CA MET A 195 15.11 11.52 0.10
C MET A 195 15.63 10.57 -1.00
N MET A 196 15.82 11.04 -2.22
CA MET A 196 16.45 10.25 -3.29
C MET A 196 17.83 9.74 -2.89
N GLY A 197 18.67 10.61 -2.32
CA GLY A 197 20.01 10.25 -1.84
C GLY A 197 19.96 9.23 -0.70
N GLU A 198 19.10 9.43 0.29
CA GLU A 198 18.93 8.53 1.44
C GLU A 198 18.44 7.14 1.04
N LYS A 199 17.50 7.08 0.11
CA LYS A 199 16.91 5.82 -0.41
C LYS A 199 17.76 5.17 -1.52
N GLN A 200 18.81 5.84 -1.98
CA GLN A 200 19.68 5.38 -3.08
C GLN A 200 18.91 5.06 -4.37
N ILE A 201 17.96 5.92 -4.72
CA ILE A 201 17.13 5.81 -5.93
C ILE A 201 17.49 6.89 -6.94
N GLN A 202 17.32 6.59 -8.23
CA GLN A 202 17.67 7.49 -9.34
C GLN A 202 16.58 8.50 -9.65
N MET A 203 15.34 8.16 -9.37
CA MET A 203 14.17 9.02 -9.55
C MET A 203 13.18 8.86 -8.41
N ILE A 204 12.43 9.91 -8.12
CA ILE A 204 11.31 9.89 -7.19
C ILE A 204 10.08 10.50 -7.86
N PHE A 205 8.93 9.89 -7.63
CA PHE A 205 7.63 10.35 -8.08
C PHE A 205 6.71 10.48 -6.88
N VAL A 206 5.98 11.59 -6.79
CA VAL A 206 4.99 11.80 -5.74
C VAL A 206 3.64 12.08 -6.37
N MET A 207 2.69 11.19 -6.13
CA MET A 207 1.30 11.33 -6.54
C MET A 207 0.53 12.13 -5.47
N LEU A 208 0.15 13.36 -5.79
CA LEU A 208 -0.80 14.13 -4.99
C LEU A 208 -2.20 13.90 -5.56
N THR A 209 -2.91 12.93 -4.99
CA THR A 209 -4.18 12.42 -5.54
C THR A 209 -5.37 13.13 -4.91
N ASP A 210 -6.09 13.89 -5.73
CA ASP A 210 -7.40 14.45 -5.39
C ASP A 210 -8.49 13.40 -5.66
N ILE A 211 -9.04 12.84 -4.57
CA ILE A 211 -10.03 11.76 -4.66
C ILE A 211 -11.34 12.27 -5.24
N LEU A 212 -11.74 13.52 -4.93
CA LEU A 212 -13.03 14.08 -5.40
C LEU A 212 -13.02 14.31 -6.91
N ASN A 213 -11.93 14.85 -7.43
CA ASN A 213 -11.76 15.16 -8.85
C ASN A 213 -11.15 14.03 -9.68
N GLU A 214 -10.86 12.89 -9.06
CA GLU A 214 -10.25 11.70 -9.70
C GLU A 214 -8.98 12.05 -10.50
N SER A 215 -8.14 12.92 -9.95
CA SER A 215 -6.94 13.43 -10.61
C SER A 215 -5.72 13.36 -9.69
N THR A 216 -4.55 13.34 -10.30
CA THR A 216 -3.27 13.36 -9.57
C THR A 216 -2.37 14.44 -10.13
N TYR A 217 -1.86 15.31 -9.26
CA TYR A 217 -0.71 16.12 -9.61
C TYR A 217 0.55 15.33 -9.32
N LEU A 218 1.29 14.99 -10.35
CA LEU A 218 2.49 14.18 -10.27
C LEU A 218 3.72 15.08 -10.21
N ILE A 219 4.40 15.09 -9.06
CA ILE A 219 5.70 15.72 -8.88
C ILE A 219 6.78 14.66 -9.08
N TYR A 220 7.91 15.04 -9.65
CA TYR A 220 9.02 14.13 -9.86
C TYR A 220 10.38 14.85 -9.80
N ARG A 221 11.42 14.08 -9.41
CA ARG A 221 12.82 14.51 -9.41
C ARG A 221 13.70 13.37 -9.92
N GLY A 222 14.85 13.73 -10.44
CA GLY A 222 15.86 12.83 -11.02
C GLY A 222 16.14 13.15 -12.48
N ALA A 223 17.32 12.79 -12.97
CA ALA A 223 17.87 13.26 -14.25
C ALA A 223 16.96 13.00 -15.46
N ASP A 224 16.28 11.85 -15.52
CA ASP A 224 15.43 11.44 -16.65
C ASP A 224 13.94 11.41 -16.32
N ALA A 225 13.55 11.89 -15.12
CA ALA A 225 12.16 11.76 -14.64
C ALA A 225 11.17 12.54 -15.51
N SER A 226 11.51 13.78 -15.90
CA SER A 226 10.68 14.62 -16.77
C SER A 226 10.43 13.99 -18.13
N GLN A 227 11.49 13.51 -18.79
CA GLN A 227 11.40 12.84 -20.09
C GLN A 227 10.65 11.52 -20.00
N LEU A 228 10.81 10.78 -18.90
CA LEU A 228 10.09 9.54 -18.68
C LEU A 228 8.58 9.78 -18.56
N VAL A 229 8.19 10.77 -17.77
CA VAL A 229 6.77 11.14 -17.59
C VAL A 229 6.18 11.67 -18.91
N ALA A 230 6.93 12.54 -19.60
CA ALA A 230 6.51 13.08 -20.90
C ALA A 230 6.23 11.98 -21.92
N ALA A 231 7.09 10.97 -22.01
CA ALA A 231 6.89 9.82 -22.90
C ALA A 231 5.75 8.91 -22.42
N ALA A 232 5.64 8.64 -21.10
CA ALA A 232 4.62 7.76 -20.56
C ALA A 232 3.20 8.30 -20.71
N TYR A 233 3.03 9.62 -20.70
CA TYR A 233 1.73 10.29 -20.78
C TYR A 233 1.52 11.14 -22.03
N ASN A 234 2.45 11.05 -22.99
CA ASN A 234 2.41 11.78 -24.25
C ASN A 234 2.15 13.29 -24.06
N CYS A 235 2.96 13.91 -23.23
CA CYS A 235 2.87 15.33 -22.90
C CYS A 235 4.25 16.03 -23.04
N GLU A 236 4.27 17.36 -22.94
CA GLU A 236 5.52 18.10 -22.93
C GLU A 236 6.30 17.90 -21.62
N PRO A 237 7.62 17.75 -21.65
CA PRO A 237 8.43 17.69 -20.44
C PRO A 237 8.24 18.94 -19.57
N SER A 238 8.12 18.75 -18.26
CA SER A 238 7.99 19.84 -17.28
C SER A 238 8.83 19.54 -16.05
N ASP A 239 9.47 20.53 -15.49
CA ASP A 239 10.24 20.39 -14.25
C ASP A 239 9.39 20.66 -12.99
N GLN A 240 8.19 21.19 -13.17
CA GLN A 240 7.28 21.51 -12.06
C GLN A 240 6.32 20.39 -11.69
N GLY A 241 6.22 19.38 -12.52
CA GLY A 241 5.21 18.32 -12.40
C GLY A 241 4.09 18.46 -13.44
N ILE A 242 3.13 17.55 -13.39
CA ILE A 242 2.03 17.48 -14.36
C ILE A 242 0.72 17.05 -13.71
N MET A 243 -0.40 17.59 -14.19
CA MET A 243 -1.73 17.13 -13.83
C MET A 243 -2.11 15.93 -14.70
N LEU A 244 -2.50 14.84 -14.04
CA LEU A 244 -2.97 13.61 -14.67
C LEU A 244 -4.44 13.42 -14.33
N GLU A 245 -5.31 13.67 -15.29
CA GLU A 245 -6.74 13.44 -15.15
C GLU A 245 -7.06 11.94 -15.18
N ASN A 246 -7.99 11.50 -14.34
CA ASN A 246 -8.42 10.09 -14.21
C ASN A 246 -7.28 9.12 -13.80
N VAL A 247 -6.22 9.62 -13.18
CA VAL A 247 -5.12 8.83 -12.64
C VAL A 247 -5.16 8.92 -11.11
N VAL A 248 -5.59 7.85 -10.47
CA VAL A 248 -5.73 7.77 -9.01
C VAL A 248 -5.05 6.53 -8.42
N SER A 249 -4.54 5.64 -9.26
CA SER A 249 -3.94 4.38 -8.82
C SER A 249 -2.47 4.27 -9.22
N ARG A 250 -1.59 4.28 -8.21
CA ARG A 250 -0.18 3.96 -8.39
C ARG A 250 0.01 2.61 -9.08
N LYS A 251 -0.66 1.56 -8.55
CA LYS A 251 -0.47 0.16 -8.96
C LYS A 251 -0.93 -0.12 -10.40
N LYS A 252 -2.07 0.42 -10.81
CA LYS A 252 -2.69 0.09 -12.11
C LYS A 252 -2.43 1.13 -13.20
N GLN A 253 -2.10 2.34 -12.84
CA GLN A 253 -1.99 3.44 -13.82
C GLN A 253 -0.56 3.99 -13.89
N LEU A 254 0.01 4.50 -12.78
CA LEU A 254 1.33 5.13 -12.84
C LEU A 254 2.46 4.12 -13.09
N ILE A 255 2.56 3.08 -12.25
CA ILE A 255 3.68 2.13 -12.32
C ILE A 255 3.73 1.40 -13.67
N PRO A 256 2.63 0.85 -14.21
CA PRO A 256 2.67 0.23 -15.52
C PRO A 256 3.10 1.18 -16.63
N ALA A 257 2.62 2.43 -16.63
CA ALA A 257 3.02 3.43 -17.61
C ALA A 257 4.54 3.70 -17.59
N LEU A 258 5.11 3.95 -16.39
CA LEU A 258 6.54 4.21 -16.24
C LEU A 258 7.40 2.99 -16.63
N ILE A 259 7.03 1.78 -16.18
CA ILE A 259 7.80 0.55 -16.47
C ILE A 259 7.76 0.22 -17.96
N ASN A 260 6.61 0.31 -18.60
CA ASN A 260 6.49 0.04 -20.05
C ASN A 260 7.35 1.02 -20.86
N THR A 261 7.29 2.31 -20.53
CA THR A 261 8.11 3.35 -21.19
C THR A 261 9.61 3.13 -20.99
N LEU A 262 10.04 2.69 -19.77
CA LEU A 262 11.43 2.34 -19.51
C LEU A 262 11.88 1.10 -20.32
N ALA A 263 11.01 0.13 -20.51
CA ALA A 263 11.30 -1.07 -21.32
C ALA A 263 11.46 -0.71 -22.81
N GLU A 264 10.61 0.18 -23.35
CA GLU A 264 10.69 0.64 -24.73
C GLU A 264 11.96 1.44 -25.05
N ARG A 265 12.48 2.21 -24.07
CA ARG A 265 13.73 2.98 -24.24
C ARG A 265 15.00 2.12 -24.30
N LYS A 266 14.92 0.84 -23.89
CA LYS A 266 16.06 -0.11 -23.91
C LYS A 266 16.12 -0.92 -25.20
N MET A 267 15.10 -0.88 -26.04
CA MET A 267 15.07 -1.48 -27.38
C MET A 267 15.56 -0.49 -28.43
#